data_338e3edfea47d66284ab4cf7d47f9c83
#
_entry.id   338e3edfea47d66284ab4cf7d47f9c83
#
_cell.length_a   1.000
_cell.length_b   1.000
_cell.length_c   1.000
_cell.angle_alpha   90.00
_cell.angle_beta   90.00
_cell.angle_gamma   90.00
#
_symmetry.space_group_name_H-M   'P 1'
#
loop_
_entity.id
_entity.type
_entity.pdbx_description
1 polymer ?
#
loop_
_entity_poly.entity_id
_entity_poly.type
_entity_poly.pdbx_seq_one_letter_code
_entity_poly.pdbx_strand_id
1 'polypeptide(L)'
;MYKILLIPEAVKDYKDLDGSVKISVNKKIDELKSNPFLGELLGNKFNIDLSGFYKIYVHGKKFRIVYRLLNPENIEIIEIWGIGKREKEEIYRKIGKRIKEKLGNNKIT
;
A
#
# COMPACT_ATOMS: atom_id res chain seq x y z
N MET A 1 15.19 11.49 -1.76
CA MET A 1 14.62 10.19 -2.13
C MET A 1 13.87 9.59 -0.95
N TYR A 2 12.75 8.98 -1.19
CA TYR A 2 11.91 8.42 -0.14
C TYR A 2 12.44 7.07 0.34
N LYS A 3 12.27 6.80 1.62
CA LYS A 3 12.55 5.48 2.18
C LYS A 3 11.29 4.61 2.04
N ILE A 4 11.49 3.32 1.85
CA ILE A 4 10.40 2.36 1.73
C ILE A 4 10.27 1.57 3.02
N LEU A 5 9.08 1.53 3.58
CA LEU A 5 8.75 0.67 4.71
C LEU A 5 7.53 -0.17 4.35
N LEU A 6 7.53 -1.43 4.73
CA LEU A 6 6.37 -2.28 4.62
C LEU A 6 5.87 -2.61 6.02
N ILE A 7 4.58 -2.44 6.26
CA ILE A 7 4.03 -2.93 7.52
C ILE A 7 4.13 -4.46 7.52
N PRO A 8 4.13 -5.11 8.69
CA PRO A 8 4.32 -6.59 8.75
C PRO A 8 3.36 -7.36 7.85
N GLU A 9 2.10 -6.95 7.77
CA GLU A 9 1.13 -7.61 6.91
C GLU A 9 1.49 -7.48 5.43
N ALA A 10 2.05 -6.33 5.04
CA ALA A 10 2.48 -6.13 3.64
C ALA A 10 3.72 -6.99 3.33
N VAL A 11 4.60 -7.19 4.30
CA VAL A 11 5.73 -8.10 4.13
C VAL A 11 5.22 -9.50 3.83
N LYS A 12 4.20 -9.94 4.54
CA LYS A 12 3.61 -11.25 4.30
C LYS A 12 2.97 -11.33 2.92
N ASP A 13 2.24 -10.28 2.53
CA ASP A 13 1.66 -10.20 1.19
C ASP A 13 2.75 -10.41 0.13
N TYR A 14 3.87 -9.72 0.30
CA TYR A 14 4.99 -9.80 -0.63
C TYR A 14 5.56 -11.22 -0.71
N LYS A 15 5.78 -11.85 0.45
CA LYS A 15 6.36 -13.19 0.49
C LYS A 15 5.49 -14.22 -0.21
N ASP A 16 4.18 -14.02 -0.21
CA ASP A 16 3.24 -14.96 -0.82
C ASP A 16 3.09 -14.78 -2.33
N LEU A 17 3.74 -13.78 -2.92
CA LEU A 17 3.66 -13.54 -4.36
C LEU A 17 4.53 -14.52 -5.16
N ASP A 18 4.10 -14.82 -6.38
CA ASP A 18 4.94 -15.56 -7.31
C ASP A 18 6.18 -14.75 -7.67
N GLY A 19 7.25 -15.42 -8.05
CA GLY A 19 8.50 -14.77 -8.38
C GLY A 19 8.38 -13.70 -9.46
N SER A 20 7.60 -13.96 -10.51
CA SER A 20 7.40 -12.99 -11.59
C SER A 20 6.69 -11.73 -11.07
N VAL A 21 5.75 -11.89 -10.16
CA VAL A 21 5.03 -10.76 -9.58
C VAL A 21 5.95 -9.97 -8.65
N LYS A 22 6.79 -10.67 -7.87
CA LYS A 22 7.78 -10.01 -7.01
C LYS A 22 8.70 -9.11 -7.81
N ILE A 23 9.15 -9.56 -8.96
CA ILE A 23 10.02 -8.77 -9.84
C ILE A 23 9.30 -7.49 -10.27
N SER A 24 8.04 -7.60 -10.68
CA SER A 24 7.25 -6.44 -11.08
C SER A 24 7.04 -5.47 -9.91
N VAL A 25 6.78 -6.02 -8.72
CA VAL A 25 6.59 -5.20 -7.51
C VAL A 25 7.88 -4.48 -7.15
N ASN A 26 9.01 -5.18 -7.18
CA ASN A 26 10.31 -4.57 -6.88
C ASN A 26 10.60 -3.40 -7.80
N LYS A 27 10.34 -3.58 -9.09
CA LYS A 27 10.56 -2.53 -10.09
C LYS A 27 9.67 -1.32 -9.80
N LYS A 28 8.42 -1.56 -9.47
CA LYS A 28 7.48 -0.48 -9.17
C LYS A 28 7.87 0.27 -7.90
N ILE A 29 8.33 -0.44 -6.89
CA ILE A 29 8.80 0.19 -5.65
C ILE A 29 9.99 1.11 -5.93
N ASP A 30 10.89 0.67 -6.81
CA ASP A 30 12.04 1.52 -7.19
C ASP A 30 11.56 2.80 -7.90
N GLU A 31 10.55 2.69 -8.74
CA GLU A 31 9.98 3.87 -9.39
C GLU A 31 9.35 4.82 -8.36
N LEU A 32 8.66 4.26 -7.36
CA LEU A 32 8.02 5.06 -6.31
C LEU A 32 9.03 5.84 -5.48
N LYS A 33 10.24 5.31 -5.27
CA LYS A 33 11.28 6.04 -4.53
C LYS A 33 11.60 7.38 -5.17
N SER A 34 11.56 7.45 -6.50
CA SER A 34 11.84 8.67 -7.23
C SER A 34 10.60 9.51 -7.47
N ASN A 35 9.43 8.90 -7.49
CA ASN A 35 8.19 9.61 -7.72
C ASN A 35 7.05 8.99 -6.90
N PRO A 36 6.89 9.41 -5.64
CA PRO A 36 5.88 8.81 -4.76
C PRO A 36 4.45 9.13 -5.16
N PHE A 37 4.24 10.05 -6.09
CA PHE A 37 2.92 10.43 -6.54
C PHE A 37 2.50 9.73 -7.83
N LEU A 38 3.19 8.65 -8.20
CA LEU A 38 2.80 7.85 -9.36
C LEU A 38 1.43 7.20 -9.20
N GLY A 39 1.06 6.87 -7.97
CA GLY A 39 -0.23 6.25 -7.69
C GLY A 39 -1.36 7.25 -7.68
N GLU A 40 -2.58 6.72 -7.55
CA GLU A 40 -3.79 7.51 -7.47
C GLU A 40 -4.33 7.50 -6.05
N LEU A 41 -4.80 8.65 -5.58
CA LEU A 41 -5.45 8.74 -4.27
C LEU A 41 -6.75 7.92 -4.27
N LEU A 42 -6.99 7.24 -3.18
CA LEU A 42 -8.15 6.36 -3.07
C LEU A 42 -9.43 7.05 -2.59
N GLY A 43 -9.39 7.72 -1.47
CA GLY A 43 -10.60 8.27 -0.89
C GLY A 43 -11.48 7.17 -0.29
N ASN A 44 -12.79 7.25 -0.50
CA ASN A 44 -13.73 6.26 0.01
C ASN A 44 -13.94 5.13 -0.99
N LYS A 45 -13.85 3.88 -0.51
CA LYS A 45 -14.13 2.69 -1.30
C LYS A 45 -14.97 1.74 -0.45
N PHE A 46 -16.16 1.40 -0.92
CA PHE A 46 -17.05 0.47 -0.18
C PHE A 46 -17.29 0.90 1.26
N ASN A 47 -17.52 2.21 1.47
CA ASN A 47 -17.70 2.78 2.81
C ASN A 47 -16.47 2.62 3.70
N ILE A 48 -15.30 2.40 3.10
CA ILE A 48 -14.03 2.36 3.81
C ILE A 48 -13.30 3.65 3.53
N ASP A 49 -12.91 4.36 4.58
CA ASP A 49 -12.16 5.60 4.45
C ASP A 49 -10.68 5.28 4.21
N LEU A 50 -10.26 5.45 2.96
CA LEU A 50 -8.89 5.24 2.56
C LEU A 50 -8.21 6.57 2.21
N SER A 51 -8.71 7.66 2.79
CA SER A 51 -8.12 8.98 2.58
C SER A 51 -6.65 8.99 2.96
N GLY A 52 -5.84 9.60 2.11
CA GLY A 52 -4.39 9.66 2.34
C GLY A 52 -3.64 8.44 1.83
N PHE A 53 -4.37 7.42 1.36
CA PHE A 53 -3.73 6.24 0.76
C PHE A 53 -3.77 6.35 -0.74
N TYR A 54 -2.78 5.75 -1.38
CA TYR A 54 -2.63 5.69 -2.84
C TYR A 54 -2.66 4.25 -3.29
N LYS A 55 -3.10 4.03 -4.52
CA LYS A 55 -2.96 2.73 -5.17
C LYS A 55 -2.10 2.88 -6.41
N ILE A 56 -1.36 1.84 -6.75
CA ILE A 56 -0.67 1.78 -8.02
C ILE A 56 -0.77 0.36 -8.56
N TYR A 57 -1.03 0.24 -9.87
CA TYR A 57 -1.12 -1.06 -10.50
C TYR A 57 0.26 -1.62 -10.82
N VAL A 58 0.38 -2.93 -10.72
CA VAL A 58 1.61 -3.63 -11.11
C VAL A 58 1.25 -4.90 -11.86
N HIS A 59 2.21 -5.44 -12.57
CA HIS A 59 2.08 -6.72 -13.28
C HIS A 59 0.87 -6.74 -14.21
N GLY A 60 0.85 -5.81 -15.18
CA GLY A 60 -0.24 -5.74 -16.16
C GLY A 60 -1.58 -5.43 -15.54
N LYS A 61 -1.61 -4.64 -14.49
CA LYS A 61 -2.81 -4.25 -13.76
C LYS A 61 -3.50 -5.40 -13.02
N LYS A 62 -2.84 -6.54 -12.90
CA LYS A 62 -3.42 -7.67 -12.18
C LYS A 62 -3.29 -7.53 -10.67
N PHE A 63 -2.33 -6.76 -10.21
CA PHE A 63 -2.08 -6.54 -8.79
C PHE A 63 -2.07 -5.05 -8.48
N ARG A 64 -2.25 -4.72 -7.21
CA ARG A 64 -2.18 -3.34 -6.72
C ARG A 64 -1.28 -3.29 -5.51
N ILE A 65 -0.55 -2.18 -5.38
CA ILE A 65 0.16 -1.82 -4.17
C ILE A 65 -0.62 -0.66 -3.55
N VAL A 66 -0.92 -0.75 -2.26
CA VAL A 66 -1.57 0.34 -1.53
C VAL A 66 -0.55 0.91 -0.55
N TYR A 67 -0.35 2.21 -0.58
CA TYR A 67 0.67 2.87 0.23
C TYR A 67 0.19 4.24 0.67
N ARG A 68 0.88 4.80 1.66
CA ARG A 68 0.67 6.19 2.06
C ARG A 68 2.03 6.86 2.27
N LEU A 69 2.02 8.19 2.29
CA LEU A 69 3.23 8.97 2.45
C LEU A 69 3.28 9.52 3.87
N LEU A 70 4.43 9.38 4.50
CA LEU A 70 4.67 9.90 5.84
C LEU A 70 5.89 10.80 5.81
N ASN A 71 5.92 11.77 6.71
CA ASN A 71 7.06 12.67 6.82
C ASN A 71 7.36 12.97 8.29
N PRO A 72 7.60 11.92 9.10
CA PRO A 72 7.90 12.15 10.52
C PRO A 72 9.30 12.75 10.66
N GLU A 73 9.39 13.83 11.43
CA GLU A 73 10.67 14.47 11.72
C GLU A 73 11.50 14.74 10.46
N ASN A 74 10.82 15.12 9.37
CA ASN A 74 11.46 15.46 8.08
C ASN A 74 12.11 14.27 7.36
N ILE A 75 11.71 13.05 7.70
CA ILE A 75 12.12 11.86 6.97
C ILE A 75 10.98 11.46 6.04
N GLU A 76 11.26 11.43 4.75
CA GLU A 76 10.24 11.07 3.77
C GLU A 76 10.12 9.55 3.63
N ILE A 77 8.94 9.03 3.92
CA ILE A 77 8.69 7.59 3.92
C ILE A 77 7.49 7.24 3.05
N ILE A 78 7.66 6.23 2.21
CA ILE A 78 6.56 5.56 1.54
C ILE A 78 6.26 4.30 2.35
N GLU A 79 5.10 4.28 2.99
CA GLU A 79 4.71 3.15 3.83
C GLU A 79 3.73 2.26 3.07
N ILE A 80 4.17 1.05 2.75
CA ILE A 80 3.34 0.11 1.99
C ILE A 80 2.45 -0.67 2.95
N TRP A 81 1.15 -0.61 2.71
CA TRP A 81 0.13 -1.23 3.58
C TRP A 81 -0.41 -2.53 3.04
N GLY A 82 -0.22 -2.80 1.75
CA GLY A 82 -0.68 -4.06 1.20
C GLY A 82 -0.33 -4.21 -0.26
N ILE A 83 -0.25 -5.48 -0.68
CA ILE A 83 -0.03 -5.86 -2.07
C ILE A 83 -0.99 -7.00 -2.35
N GLY A 84 -1.86 -6.84 -3.32
CA GLY A 84 -2.85 -7.87 -3.58
C GLY A 84 -3.45 -7.78 -4.96
N LYS A 85 -4.22 -8.81 -5.29
CA LYS A 85 -4.87 -8.89 -6.59
C LYS A 85 -5.92 -7.80 -6.72
N ARG A 86 -6.07 -7.31 -7.94
CA ARG A 86 -7.11 -6.36 -8.28
C ARG A 86 -8.49 -6.98 -8.20
N GLU A 87 -8.57 -8.29 -8.42
CA GLU A 87 -9.83 -9.01 -8.54
C GLU A 87 -10.73 -8.82 -7.33
N LYS A 88 -12.00 -8.48 -7.58
CA LYS A 88 -13.03 -8.26 -6.56
C LYS A 88 -12.65 -7.20 -5.53
N GLU A 89 -11.62 -6.42 -5.82
CA GLU A 89 -11.16 -5.34 -4.96
C GLU A 89 -10.92 -5.77 -3.51
N GLU A 90 -10.52 -7.02 -3.33
CA GLU A 90 -10.25 -7.58 -2.00
C GLU A 90 -9.18 -6.82 -1.24
N ILE A 91 -8.22 -6.26 -1.97
CA ILE A 91 -7.13 -5.51 -1.32
C ILE A 91 -7.68 -4.35 -0.48
N TYR A 92 -8.73 -3.67 -0.94
CA TYR A 92 -9.25 -2.53 -0.20
C TYR A 92 -9.90 -2.96 1.11
N ARG A 93 -10.55 -4.10 1.14
CA ARG A 93 -11.14 -4.63 2.37
C ARG A 93 -10.06 -5.03 3.37
N LYS A 94 -8.99 -5.64 2.86
CA LYS A 94 -7.83 -5.97 3.69
C LYS A 94 -7.22 -4.70 4.30
N ILE A 95 -7.03 -3.67 3.48
CA ILE A 95 -6.45 -2.42 3.97
C ILE A 95 -7.36 -1.78 5.00
N GLY A 96 -8.66 -1.75 4.75
CA GLY A 96 -9.61 -1.21 5.71
C GLY A 96 -9.53 -1.91 7.06
N LYS A 97 -9.41 -3.23 7.04
CA LYS A 97 -9.26 -4.00 8.27
C LYS A 97 -7.94 -3.68 8.98
N ARG A 98 -6.86 -3.58 8.22
CA ARG A 98 -5.54 -3.24 8.77
C ARG A 98 -5.56 -1.85 9.41
N ILE A 99 -6.21 -0.89 8.76
CA ILE A 99 -6.35 0.46 9.30
C ILE A 99 -7.08 0.41 10.63
N LYS A 100 -8.17 -0.33 10.69
CA LYS A 100 -8.96 -0.47 11.90
C LYS A 100 -8.13 -1.05 13.03
N GLU A 101 -7.37 -2.10 12.74
CA GLU A 101 -6.56 -2.78 13.74
C GLU A 101 -5.37 -1.95 14.21
N LYS A 102 -4.76 -1.19 13.32
CA LYS A 102 -3.53 -0.47 13.63
C LYS A 102 -3.77 0.98 14.06
N LEU A 103 -4.77 1.63 13.47
CA LEU A 103 -5.01 3.05 13.72
C LEU A 103 -6.31 3.31 14.48
N GLY A 104 -7.34 2.52 14.20
CA GLY A 104 -8.64 2.70 14.82
C GLY A 104 -8.66 2.49 16.32
N ASN A 105 -7.84 1.57 16.80
CA ASN A 105 -7.79 1.24 18.22
C ASN A 105 -7.25 2.37 19.09
N ASN A 106 -6.56 3.29 18.49
CA ASN A 106 -5.99 4.41 19.22
C ASN A 106 -7.05 5.42 19.67
N LYS A 107 -8.24 5.27 19.18
CA LYS A 107 -9.33 6.20 19.51
C LYS A 107 -10.07 5.85 20.78
N ILE A 108 -9.79 4.72 21.34
CA ILE A 108 -10.61 4.16 22.41
C ILE A 108 -10.15 4.57 23.79
N THR A 109 -9.27 5.36 23.89
CA THR A 109 -8.77 5.79 25.20
C THR A 109 -9.63 6.84 25.84
#